data_f145928807c000b92fc0f943583b0766
#
_entry.id   f145928807c000b92fc0f943583b0766
#
_cell.length_a   1.000
_cell.length_b   1.000
_cell.length_c   1.000
_cell.angle_alpha   90.00
_cell.angle_beta   90.00
_cell.angle_gamma   90.00
#
_symmetry.space_group_name_H-M   'P 1'
#
loop_
_entity.id
_entity.type
_entity.pdbx_description
1 polymer ?
#
loop_
_entity_poly.entity_id
_entity_poly.type
_entity_poly.pdbx_seq_one_letter_code
_entity_poly.pdbx_strand_id
1 'polypeptide(L)'
;NDVTLFSGADQNLNFILATKSQNIETQDLYFTPSNLTDSTLTMTAVANDGKTIVLDYKFTDTYMLRLSVKATGMNGLFKHGDTQLLVDWQEKCKQQELGHTFENRYATITYKEKEGSTDHLSETQEADEKVEEALDWIAFKNQFFSAVMISKDGFASGAKLKSTPLEKESHYLKQYQASLSTELDPTGAKVSEFEFYFGPNDFRLLQNIESESHFGKDLEMQRLVDLGWPLFRIINRWFTIYVFDWLSKFFPMGVVLILITLLLKFITYP
;
A
#
# COMPACT_ATOMS: atom_id res chain seq x y z
N ASN A 1 -4.63 -11.17 20.52
CA ASN A 1 -5.80 -10.45 19.99
C ASN A 1 -5.52 -10.14 18.53
N ASP A 2 -6.47 -10.47 17.66
CA ASP A 2 -6.38 -10.17 16.25
C ASP A 2 -6.54 -8.65 16.02
N VAL A 3 -5.75 -8.07 15.13
CA VAL A 3 -5.87 -6.68 14.72
C VAL A 3 -6.72 -6.61 13.47
N THR A 4 -7.74 -5.76 13.47
CA THR A 4 -8.59 -5.52 12.31
C THR A 4 -8.21 -4.18 11.68
N LEU A 5 -7.60 -4.21 10.50
CA LEU A 5 -7.21 -3.01 9.77
C LEU A 5 -8.44 -2.32 9.16
N PHE A 6 -9.30 -3.08 8.53
CA PHE A 6 -10.54 -2.63 7.91
C PHE A 6 -11.58 -3.75 7.91
N SER A 7 -12.86 -3.42 7.77
CA SER A 7 -13.96 -4.39 7.70
C SER A 7 -15.10 -3.88 6.83
N GLY A 8 -15.69 -4.77 6.03
CA GLY A 8 -16.84 -4.45 5.18
C GLY A 8 -16.58 -3.26 4.26
N ALA A 9 -17.36 -2.19 4.40
CA ALA A 9 -17.29 -0.99 3.57
C ALA A 9 -16.18 0.01 3.95
N ASP A 10 -15.28 -0.35 4.88
CA ASP A 10 -14.17 0.53 5.26
C ASP A 10 -13.14 0.67 4.14
N GLN A 11 -13.06 -0.32 3.24
CA GLN A 11 -12.17 -0.31 2.10
C GLN A 11 -12.95 -0.56 0.80
N ASN A 12 -12.58 0.14 -0.25
CA ASN A 12 -13.06 -0.12 -1.61
C ASN A 12 -11.90 -0.03 -2.60
N LEU A 13 -11.79 -1.04 -3.45
CA LEU A 13 -10.85 -1.06 -4.57
C LEU A 13 -11.64 -1.33 -5.84
N ASN A 14 -11.63 -0.38 -6.76
CA ASN A 14 -12.35 -0.46 -8.01
C ASN A 14 -11.39 -0.25 -9.19
N PHE A 15 -11.38 -1.17 -10.13
CA PHE A 15 -10.70 -1.03 -11.41
C PHE A 15 -11.68 -0.52 -12.44
N ILE A 16 -11.27 0.51 -13.19
CA ILE A 16 -12.13 1.19 -14.16
C ILE A 16 -11.46 1.17 -15.52
N LEU A 17 -12.17 0.63 -16.50
CA LEU A 17 -11.78 0.65 -17.91
C LEU A 17 -12.52 1.81 -18.59
N ALA A 18 -11.80 2.89 -18.89
CA ALA A 18 -12.36 4.05 -19.58
C ALA A 18 -12.50 3.78 -21.06
N THR A 19 -13.71 3.39 -21.52
CA THR A 19 -13.97 3.10 -22.92
C THR A 19 -14.48 4.32 -23.71
N LYS A 20 -14.65 4.19 -25.02
CA LYS A 20 -15.18 5.26 -25.88
C LYS A 20 -16.59 5.71 -25.51
N SER A 21 -17.41 4.76 -25.03
CA SER A 21 -18.85 4.97 -24.79
C SER A 21 -19.18 5.19 -23.32
N GLN A 22 -18.52 4.47 -22.43
CA GLN A 22 -18.78 4.50 -20.98
C GLN A 22 -17.60 3.91 -20.21
N ASN A 23 -17.56 4.15 -18.90
CA ASN A 23 -16.68 3.43 -18.02
C ASN A 23 -17.24 2.04 -17.72
N ILE A 24 -16.36 1.05 -17.67
CA ILE A 24 -16.67 -0.29 -17.15
C ILE A 24 -15.97 -0.37 -15.79
N GLU A 25 -16.75 -0.48 -14.74
CA GLU A 25 -16.27 -0.51 -13.36
C GLU A 25 -16.37 -1.93 -12.80
N THR A 26 -15.30 -2.44 -12.22
CA THR A 26 -15.29 -3.82 -11.71
C THR A 26 -16.28 -4.03 -10.58
N GLN A 27 -16.59 -3.00 -9.80
CA GLN A 27 -17.59 -3.06 -8.73
C GLN A 27 -19.02 -3.30 -9.24
N ASP A 28 -19.29 -2.97 -10.51
CA ASP A 28 -20.62 -3.12 -11.13
C ASP A 28 -20.77 -4.44 -11.91
N LEU A 29 -19.72 -5.26 -11.95
CA LEU A 29 -19.70 -6.51 -12.70
C LEU A 29 -20.04 -7.72 -11.83
N TYR A 30 -20.68 -8.71 -12.44
CA TYR A 30 -20.88 -10.02 -11.82
C TYR A 30 -19.70 -10.92 -12.13
N PHE A 31 -18.98 -11.34 -11.08
CA PHE A 31 -17.86 -12.24 -11.18
C PHE A 31 -18.24 -13.66 -10.75
N THR A 32 -17.78 -14.64 -11.52
CA THR A 32 -17.89 -16.05 -11.16
C THR A 32 -16.56 -16.52 -10.59
N PRO A 33 -16.52 -17.05 -9.35
CA PRO A 33 -15.31 -17.56 -8.75
C PRO A 33 -14.91 -18.92 -9.34
N SER A 34 -13.60 -19.14 -9.45
CA SER A 34 -12.99 -20.42 -9.81
C SER A 34 -11.61 -20.53 -9.17
N ASN A 35 -10.96 -21.68 -9.30
CA ASN A 35 -9.62 -21.96 -8.74
C ASN A 35 -9.48 -21.57 -7.25
N LEU A 36 -10.55 -21.76 -6.49
CA LEU A 36 -10.56 -21.46 -5.06
C LEU A 36 -9.78 -22.52 -4.30
N THR A 37 -8.70 -22.08 -3.64
CA THR A 37 -7.89 -22.87 -2.71
C THR A 37 -7.63 -22.05 -1.45
N ASP A 38 -6.82 -22.55 -0.52
CA ASP A 38 -6.45 -21.82 0.70
C ASP A 38 -5.65 -20.53 0.39
N SER A 39 -5.02 -20.44 -0.79
CA SER A 39 -4.14 -19.31 -1.16
C SER A 39 -4.44 -18.67 -2.51
N THR A 40 -5.39 -19.20 -3.29
CA THR A 40 -5.70 -18.67 -4.62
C THR A 40 -7.19 -18.51 -4.86
N LEU A 41 -7.55 -17.52 -5.66
CA LEU A 41 -8.91 -17.27 -6.15
C LEU A 41 -8.85 -16.62 -7.51
N THR A 42 -9.58 -17.14 -8.48
CA THR A 42 -9.83 -16.50 -9.78
C THR A 42 -11.27 -16.00 -9.84
N MET A 43 -11.46 -14.73 -10.18
CA MET A 43 -12.77 -14.11 -10.39
C MET A 43 -12.89 -13.70 -11.85
N THR A 44 -13.90 -14.21 -12.55
CA THR A 44 -14.10 -13.98 -14.00
C THR A 44 -15.45 -13.32 -14.27
N ALA A 45 -15.42 -12.15 -14.92
CA ALA A 45 -16.60 -11.52 -15.51
C ALA A 45 -16.60 -11.74 -17.01
N VAL A 46 -17.74 -12.18 -17.58
CA VAL A 46 -17.90 -12.48 -19.00
C VAL A 46 -19.07 -11.67 -19.58
N ALA A 47 -18.80 -10.90 -20.63
CA ALA A 47 -19.85 -10.21 -21.38
C ALA A 47 -20.49 -11.12 -22.42
N ASN A 48 -21.70 -10.79 -22.86
CA ASN A 48 -22.47 -11.58 -23.85
C ASN A 48 -21.76 -11.78 -25.20
N ASP A 49 -20.84 -10.87 -25.54
CA ASP A 49 -20.04 -10.91 -26.78
C ASP A 49 -18.67 -11.61 -26.58
N GLY A 50 -18.48 -12.29 -25.44
CA GLY A 50 -17.29 -13.10 -25.15
C GLY A 50 -16.09 -12.30 -24.62
N LYS A 51 -16.24 -11.01 -24.38
CA LYS A 51 -15.19 -10.22 -23.69
C LYS A 51 -15.10 -10.62 -22.24
N THR A 52 -13.90 -10.63 -21.69
CA THR A 52 -13.69 -11.05 -20.30
C THR A 52 -12.80 -10.09 -19.51
N ILE A 53 -13.10 -9.98 -18.22
CA ILE A 53 -12.20 -9.44 -17.21
C ILE A 53 -11.94 -10.54 -16.19
N VAL A 54 -10.66 -10.82 -15.93
CA VAL A 54 -10.23 -11.83 -14.96
C VAL A 54 -9.38 -11.17 -13.90
N LEU A 55 -9.70 -11.44 -12.65
CA LEU A 55 -8.96 -11.04 -11.46
C LEU A 55 -8.42 -12.31 -10.82
N ASP A 56 -7.09 -12.49 -10.83
CA ASP A 56 -6.44 -13.62 -10.18
C ASP A 56 -5.75 -13.14 -8.89
N TYR A 57 -6.20 -13.71 -7.78
CA TYR A 57 -5.67 -13.44 -6.44
C TYR A 57 -4.79 -14.59 -5.97
N LYS A 58 -3.65 -14.25 -5.36
CA LYS A 58 -2.77 -15.21 -4.71
C LYS A 58 -2.25 -14.64 -3.38
N PHE A 59 -2.67 -15.25 -2.28
CA PHE A 59 -2.15 -14.96 -0.95
C PHE A 59 -0.80 -15.64 -0.75
N THR A 60 0.08 -15.00 -0.01
CA THR A 60 1.37 -15.54 0.42
C THR A 60 1.36 -15.74 1.93
N ASP A 61 2.35 -16.45 2.45
CA ASP A 61 2.49 -16.67 3.90
C ASP A 61 2.98 -15.40 4.65
N THR A 62 3.29 -14.34 3.92
CA THR A 62 3.85 -13.09 4.44
C THR A 62 2.97 -11.92 4.06
N TYR A 63 2.07 -11.47 4.85
CA TYR A 63 1.27 -10.23 4.70
C TYR A 63 1.05 -9.69 3.27
N MET A 64 1.40 -10.48 2.23
CA MET A 64 1.36 -10.09 0.82
C MET A 64 0.22 -10.79 0.09
N LEU A 65 -0.47 -10.01 -0.74
CA LEU A 65 -1.46 -10.48 -1.71
C LEU A 65 -1.02 -10.06 -3.10
N ARG A 66 -0.96 -10.99 -4.05
CA ARG A 66 -0.75 -10.70 -5.46
C ARG A 66 -2.09 -10.69 -6.17
N LEU A 67 -2.25 -9.71 -7.05
CA LEU A 67 -3.43 -9.55 -7.89
C LEU A 67 -2.99 -9.30 -9.34
N SER A 68 -3.52 -10.06 -10.28
CA SER A 68 -3.41 -9.71 -11.69
C SER A 68 -4.79 -9.39 -12.28
N VAL A 69 -4.81 -8.36 -13.12
CA VAL A 69 -5.99 -7.92 -13.86
C VAL A 69 -5.76 -8.17 -15.35
N LYS A 70 -6.61 -8.99 -15.96
CA LYS A 70 -6.54 -9.33 -17.38
C LYS A 70 -7.84 -8.97 -18.08
N ALA A 71 -7.75 -8.13 -19.11
CA ALA A 71 -8.86 -7.81 -19.99
C ALA A 71 -8.65 -8.53 -21.35
N THR A 72 -9.63 -9.21 -21.87
CA THR A 72 -9.49 -9.95 -23.14
C THR A 72 -10.60 -9.59 -24.12
N GLY A 73 -10.23 -9.43 -25.40
CA GLY A 73 -11.17 -9.15 -26.50
C GLY A 73 -11.71 -7.72 -26.53
N MET A 74 -11.06 -6.77 -25.83
CA MET A 74 -11.57 -5.43 -25.63
C MET A 74 -10.94 -4.34 -26.52
N ASN A 75 -10.09 -4.70 -27.48
CA ASN A 75 -9.32 -3.75 -28.32
C ASN A 75 -10.17 -2.65 -28.97
N GLY A 76 -11.38 -3.00 -29.41
CA GLY A 76 -12.29 -2.07 -30.08
C GLY A 76 -12.97 -1.07 -29.17
N LEU A 77 -12.92 -1.25 -27.84
CA LEU A 77 -13.63 -0.42 -26.87
C LEU A 77 -12.90 0.86 -26.54
N PHE A 78 -11.57 0.88 -26.63
CA PHE A 78 -10.75 2.02 -26.25
C PHE A 78 -10.50 2.99 -27.42
N LYS A 79 -10.25 4.26 -27.10
CA LYS A 79 -9.70 5.22 -28.07
C LYS A 79 -8.29 4.79 -28.42
N HIS A 80 -7.88 5.04 -29.65
CA HIS A 80 -6.53 4.69 -30.09
C HIS A 80 -5.46 5.40 -29.24
N GLY A 81 -4.59 4.62 -28.60
CA GLY A 81 -3.53 5.14 -27.73
C GLY A 81 -3.93 5.46 -26.28
N ASP A 82 -5.21 5.25 -25.93
CA ASP A 82 -5.70 5.54 -24.56
C ASP A 82 -6.22 4.23 -23.92
N THR A 83 -5.29 3.33 -23.61
CA THR A 83 -5.56 2.05 -22.99
C THR A 83 -4.99 2.03 -21.57
N GLN A 84 -5.71 2.65 -20.65
CA GLN A 84 -5.31 2.71 -19.25
C GLN A 84 -6.32 1.97 -18.37
N LEU A 85 -5.79 1.31 -17.35
CA LEU A 85 -6.55 0.81 -16.22
C LEU A 85 -6.52 1.89 -15.14
N LEU A 86 -7.67 2.51 -14.88
CA LEU A 86 -7.82 3.41 -13.77
C LEU A 86 -8.07 2.59 -12.50
N VAL A 87 -7.54 3.05 -11.39
CA VAL A 87 -7.64 2.41 -10.08
C VAL A 87 -8.12 3.44 -9.08
N ASP A 88 -9.34 3.24 -8.56
CA ASP A 88 -9.84 3.99 -7.42
C ASP A 88 -9.74 3.13 -6.17
N TRP A 89 -8.93 3.59 -5.22
CA TRP A 89 -8.72 2.93 -3.94
C TRP A 89 -9.07 3.86 -2.80
N GLN A 90 -9.91 3.37 -1.88
CA GLN A 90 -10.39 4.15 -0.75
C GLN A 90 -10.30 3.31 0.53
N GLU A 91 -9.98 3.95 1.64
CA GLU A 91 -9.93 3.31 2.95
C GLU A 91 -10.32 4.30 4.06
N LYS A 92 -11.14 3.84 5.00
CA LYS A 92 -11.30 4.48 6.31
C LYS A 92 -10.27 3.88 7.26
N CYS A 93 -9.24 4.65 7.57
CA CYS A 93 -8.16 4.24 8.45
C CYS A 93 -8.66 4.08 9.88
N LYS A 94 -8.75 2.84 10.36
CA LYS A 94 -9.29 2.51 11.67
C LYS A 94 -8.32 2.88 12.78
N GLN A 95 -8.83 3.47 13.85
CA GLN A 95 -8.10 3.72 15.08
C GLN A 95 -7.76 2.40 15.79
N GLN A 96 -6.50 2.21 16.19
CA GLN A 96 -6.02 1.03 16.89
C GLN A 96 -5.75 1.29 18.37
N GLU A 97 -5.41 2.53 18.74
CA GLU A 97 -5.03 2.94 20.08
C GLU A 97 -6.10 3.83 20.74
N LEU A 98 -6.07 3.91 22.07
CA LEU A 98 -6.97 4.80 22.82
C LEU A 98 -6.67 6.28 22.56
N GLY A 99 -5.45 6.61 22.19
CA GLY A 99 -4.95 7.97 21.98
C GLY A 99 -5.15 8.51 20.57
N HIS A 100 -6.38 8.75 20.13
CA HIS A 100 -6.70 9.25 18.78
C HIS A 100 -5.77 10.36 18.28
N THR A 101 -5.55 11.41 19.07
CA THR A 101 -4.72 12.56 18.67
C THR A 101 -3.27 12.17 18.42
N PHE A 102 -2.74 11.21 19.17
CA PHE A 102 -1.36 10.75 19.01
C PHE A 102 -1.23 9.86 17.78
N GLU A 103 -2.12 8.88 17.61
CA GLU A 103 -2.10 7.97 16.48
C GLU A 103 -2.36 8.70 15.16
N ASN A 104 -3.29 9.69 15.16
CA ASN A 104 -3.63 10.47 13.96
C ASN A 104 -2.45 11.27 13.40
N ARG A 105 -1.42 11.59 14.20
CA ARG A 105 -0.21 12.28 13.74
C ARG A 105 0.64 11.45 12.79
N TYR A 106 0.51 10.14 12.84
CA TYR A 106 1.26 9.21 11.99
C TYR A 106 0.42 8.61 10.86
N ALA A 107 -0.86 9.00 10.83
CA ALA A 107 -1.78 8.54 9.81
C ALA A 107 -1.69 9.43 8.57
N THR A 108 -1.25 8.87 7.43
CA THR A 108 -1.07 9.62 6.18
C THR A 108 -1.08 8.70 4.96
N ILE A 109 -1.21 9.28 3.78
CA ILE A 109 -0.88 8.62 2.52
C ILE A 109 0.60 8.83 2.26
N THR A 110 1.35 7.73 2.11
CA THR A 110 2.76 7.73 1.73
C THR A 110 2.89 7.12 0.34
N TYR A 111 3.81 7.58 -0.48
CA TYR A 111 4.02 7.07 -1.83
C TYR A 111 5.51 7.07 -2.20
N LYS A 112 5.88 6.22 -3.15
CA LYS A 112 7.23 6.15 -3.72
C LYS A 112 7.17 6.57 -5.17
N GLU A 113 7.90 7.61 -5.51
CA GLU A 113 8.12 8.01 -6.89
C GLU A 113 9.01 6.99 -7.60
N LYS A 114 8.69 6.69 -8.84
CA LYS A 114 9.39 5.65 -9.62
C LYS A 114 10.89 5.92 -9.76
N GLU A 115 11.27 7.17 -10.00
CA GLU A 115 12.67 7.61 -10.14
C GLU A 115 13.08 8.57 -9.03
N GLY A 116 12.30 8.67 -7.98
CA GLY A 116 12.47 9.63 -6.89
C GLY A 116 12.55 8.97 -5.52
N SER A 117 12.22 9.78 -4.52
CA SER A 117 12.19 9.36 -3.11
C SER A 117 10.78 8.96 -2.67
N THR A 118 10.70 8.46 -1.45
CA THR A 118 9.43 8.29 -0.74
C THR A 118 9.01 9.63 -0.15
N ASP A 119 7.76 10.01 -0.35
CA ASP A 119 7.14 11.23 0.19
C ASP A 119 5.75 10.90 0.78
N HIS A 120 5.10 11.87 1.43
CA HIS A 120 3.83 11.68 2.09
C HIS A 120 2.99 12.97 2.11
N LEU A 121 1.66 12.81 2.18
CA LEU A 121 0.76 13.93 2.37
C LEU A 121 0.84 14.50 3.78
N SER A 122 0.22 15.66 4.02
CA SER A 122 0.14 16.26 5.34
C SER A 122 -0.44 15.29 6.38
N GLU A 123 0.31 15.09 7.47
CA GLU A 123 -0.10 14.25 8.60
C GLU A 123 -1.12 14.93 9.52
N THR A 124 -1.21 16.26 9.50
CA THR A 124 -2.00 17.04 10.48
C THR A 124 -3.23 17.73 9.90
N GLN A 125 -3.28 17.91 8.59
CA GLN A 125 -4.33 18.66 7.91
C GLN A 125 -4.97 17.81 6.80
N GLU A 126 -6.14 18.22 6.33
CA GLU A 126 -6.67 17.71 5.08
C GLU A 126 -5.70 18.01 3.95
N ALA A 127 -5.46 17.03 3.10
CA ALA A 127 -4.63 17.15 1.92
C ALA A 127 -5.37 16.61 0.70
N ASP A 128 -5.27 17.32 -0.41
CA ASP A 128 -5.81 16.94 -1.72
C ASP A 128 -4.74 17.33 -2.74
N GLU A 129 -3.94 16.37 -3.16
CA GLU A 129 -2.74 16.61 -3.95
C GLU A 129 -2.76 15.79 -5.24
N LYS A 130 -2.21 16.39 -6.29
CA LYS A 130 -1.93 15.74 -7.55
C LYS A 130 -0.42 15.54 -7.66
N VAL A 131 0.01 14.27 -7.64
CA VAL A 131 1.42 13.92 -7.80
C VAL A 131 1.75 13.87 -9.29
N GLU A 132 2.68 14.71 -9.73
CA GLU A 132 3.02 14.84 -11.15
C GLU A 132 3.98 13.74 -11.63
N GLU A 133 4.69 13.08 -10.71
CA GLU A 133 5.60 11.97 -10.98
C GLU A 133 4.86 10.65 -11.10
N ALA A 134 5.47 9.69 -11.82
CA ALA A 134 5.01 8.30 -11.82
C ALA A 134 5.37 7.63 -10.49
N LEU A 135 4.51 6.73 -10.01
CA LEU A 135 4.68 6.09 -8.70
C LEU A 135 4.96 4.59 -8.87
N ASP A 136 5.79 4.02 -8.00
CA ASP A 136 5.97 2.58 -7.86
C ASP A 136 4.92 1.98 -6.91
N TRP A 137 4.64 2.66 -5.82
CA TRP A 137 3.62 2.25 -4.85
C TRP A 137 3.00 3.42 -4.10
N ILE A 138 1.86 3.15 -3.51
CA ILE A 138 1.14 4.01 -2.59
C ILE A 138 0.76 3.22 -1.34
N ALA A 139 0.77 3.87 -0.18
CA ALA A 139 0.42 3.30 1.11
C ALA A 139 -0.60 4.16 1.86
N PHE A 140 -1.64 3.54 2.35
CA PHE A 140 -2.51 4.06 3.39
C PHE A 140 -1.96 3.58 4.73
N LYS A 141 -1.50 4.52 5.53
CA LYS A 141 -0.71 4.24 6.71
C LYS A 141 -1.36 4.81 7.97
N ASN A 142 -1.32 4.06 9.06
CA ASN A 142 -1.42 4.59 10.42
C ASN A 142 -0.08 4.42 11.16
N GLN A 143 -0.06 4.61 12.47
CA GLN A 143 1.16 4.51 13.27
C GLN A 143 1.79 3.11 13.21
N PHE A 144 0.99 2.05 13.22
CA PHE A 144 1.45 0.68 13.43
C PHE A 144 1.31 -0.23 12.22
N PHE A 145 0.43 0.12 11.28
CA PHE A 145 0.08 -0.71 10.14
C PHE A 145 0.00 0.11 8.86
N SER A 146 0.21 -0.58 7.75
CA SER A 146 0.03 -0.02 6.41
C SER A 146 -0.71 -0.99 5.50
N ALA A 147 -1.55 -0.42 4.64
CA ALA A 147 -2.05 -1.06 3.44
C ALA A 147 -1.31 -0.44 2.25
N VAL A 148 -0.53 -1.23 1.52
CA VAL A 148 0.30 -0.76 0.41
C VAL A 148 -0.13 -1.42 -0.88
N MET A 149 -0.21 -0.65 -1.96
CA MET A 149 -0.44 -1.16 -3.32
C MET A 149 0.78 -0.82 -4.19
N ILE A 150 1.41 -1.84 -4.74
CA ILE A 150 2.59 -1.79 -5.59
C ILE A 150 2.16 -2.18 -7.00
N SER A 151 2.52 -1.42 -8.02
CA SER A 151 2.29 -1.78 -9.41
C SER A 151 3.58 -2.26 -10.08
N LYS A 152 3.53 -3.36 -10.83
CA LYS A 152 4.67 -3.89 -11.57
C LYS A 152 5.22 -2.89 -12.58
N ASP A 153 4.35 -2.27 -13.35
CA ASP A 153 4.73 -1.29 -14.38
C ASP A 153 4.81 0.14 -13.82
N GLY A 154 4.38 0.32 -12.57
CA GLY A 154 4.19 1.60 -11.91
C GLY A 154 2.82 2.21 -12.20
N PHE A 155 2.50 3.26 -11.49
CA PHE A 155 1.35 4.12 -11.78
C PHE A 155 1.82 5.32 -12.60
N ALA A 156 1.03 5.71 -13.59
CA ALA A 156 1.34 6.86 -14.43
C ALA A 156 1.32 8.17 -13.61
N SER A 157 2.00 9.19 -14.10
CA SER A 157 1.97 10.53 -13.54
C SER A 157 0.56 11.11 -13.47
N GLY A 158 0.33 12.00 -12.51
CA GLY A 158 -0.96 12.65 -12.28
C GLY A 158 -1.88 11.90 -11.32
N ALA A 159 -1.34 11.04 -10.46
CA ALA A 159 -2.07 10.41 -9.37
C ALA A 159 -2.72 11.46 -8.45
N LYS A 160 -4.00 11.27 -8.13
CA LYS A 160 -4.73 12.15 -7.20
C LYS A 160 -4.86 11.45 -5.86
N LEU A 161 -4.36 12.10 -4.82
CA LEU A 161 -4.31 11.57 -3.47
C LEU A 161 -5.02 12.51 -2.53
N LYS A 162 -5.99 11.98 -1.77
CA LYS A 162 -6.74 12.77 -0.79
C LYS A 162 -6.76 12.10 0.57
N SER A 163 -6.47 12.88 1.60
CA SER A 163 -6.50 12.47 3.01
C SER A 163 -7.35 13.46 3.79
N THR A 164 -8.50 13.01 4.29
CA THR A 164 -9.45 13.82 5.07
C THR A 164 -9.52 13.31 6.49
N PRO A 165 -9.15 14.11 7.51
CA PRO A 165 -9.33 13.75 8.91
C PRO A 165 -10.80 13.48 9.25
N LEU A 166 -11.04 12.47 10.10
CA LEU A 166 -12.37 12.12 10.57
C LEU A 166 -12.54 12.52 12.04
N GLU A 167 -13.80 12.69 12.45
CA GLU A 167 -14.15 13.04 13.81
C GLU A 167 -13.71 11.93 14.79
N LYS A 168 -13.20 12.33 15.95
CA LYS A 168 -12.68 11.43 16.97
C LYS A 168 -13.70 10.37 17.42
N GLU A 169 -14.96 10.73 17.46
CA GLU A 169 -16.07 9.89 17.87
C GLU A 169 -16.40 8.79 16.86
N SER A 170 -15.89 8.91 15.62
CA SER A 170 -16.09 7.89 14.57
C SER A 170 -15.29 6.61 14.80
N HIS A 171 -14.25 6.63 15.65
CA HIS A 171 -13.26 5.56 15.84
C HIS A 171 -12.40 5.30 14.59
N TYR A 172 -12.37 6.24 13.67
CA TYR A 172 -11.47 6.27 12.52
C TYR A 172 -10.56 7.50 12.60
N LEU A 173 -9.39 7.40 12.00
CA LEU A 173 -8.42 8.49 11.97
C LEU A 173 -8.67 9.39 10.76
N LYS A 174 -8.70 8.78 9.57
CA LYS A 174 -8.81 9.48 8.30
C LYS A 174 -9.58 8.67 7.26
N GLN A 175 -10.14 9.37 6.28
CA GLN A 175 -10.58 8.82 5.01
C GLN A 175 -9.49 9.04 3.98
N TYR A 176 -8.98 7.96 3.40
CA TYR A 176 -8.01 7.99 2.30
C TYR A 176 -8.71 7.72 0.97
N GLN A 177 -8.25 8.39 -0.07
CA GLN A 177 -8.69 8.18 -1.45
C GLN A 177 -7.49 8.34 -2.39
N ALA A 178 -7.35 7.41 -3.33
CA ALA A 178 -6.34 7.45 -4.36
C ALA A 178 -6.97 7.10 -5.71
N SER A 179 -6.82 8.01 -6.69
CA SER A 179 -7.16 7.75 -8.08
C SER A 179 -5.89 7.67 -8.89
N LEU A 180 -5.60 6.49 -9.39
CA LEU A 180 -4.37 6.10 -10.04
C LEU A 180 -4.65 5.59 -11.45
N SER A 181 -3.62 5.48 -12.28
CA SER A 181 -3.73 4.80 -13.57
C SER A 181 -2.48 3.99 -13.88
N THR A 182 -2.63 2.90 -14.61
CA THR A 182 -1.53 2.07 -15.09
C THR A 182 -1.84 1.53 -16.48
N GLU A 183 -0.87 0.90 -17.14
CA GLU A 183 -1.07 0.30 -18.46
C GLU A 183 -2.08 -0.83 -18.44
N LEU A 184 -2.90 -0.90 -19.47
CA LEU A 184 -3.81 -2.02 -19.74
C LEU A 184 -3.58 -2.56 -21.13
N ASP A 185 -3.46 -3.89 -21.27
CA ASP A 185 -3.52 -4.56 -22.55
C ASP A 185 -4.94 -5.13 -22.79
N PRO A 186 -5.74 -4.51 -23.66
CA PRO A 186 -7.10 -4.96 -23.94
C PRO A 186 -7.16 -6.23 -24.81
N THR A 187 -6.02 -6.73 -25.28
CA THR A 187 -5.94 -8.00 -26.05
C THR A 187 -5.90 -9.21 -25.14
N GLY A 188 -5.39 -9.02 -23.91
CA GLY A 188 -5.13 -10.06 -22.93
C GLY A 188 -3.80 -10.80 -23.14
N ALA A 189 -2.89 -10.29 -23.98
CA ALA A 189 -1.55 -10.85 -24.12
C ALA A 189 -0.66 -10.50 -22.90
N LYS A 190 -0.87 -9.31 -22.31
CA LYS A 190 -0.21 -8.86 -21.08
C LYS A 190 -1.25 -8.70 -19.97
N VAL A 191 -0.84 -8.90 -18.71
CA VAL A 191 -1.66 -8.65 -17.51
C VAL A 191 -1.12 -7.44 -16.76
N SER A 192 -2.00 -6.68 -16.12
CA SER A 192 -1.60 -5.66 -15.15
C SER A 192 -1.44 -6.32 -13.80
N GLU A 193 -0.23 -6.27 -13.22
CA GLU A 193 0.11 -7.01 -11.99
C GLU A 193 0.31 -6.04 -10.83
N PHE A 194 -0.27 -6.41 -9.69
CA PHE A 194 -0.18 -5.66 -8.44
C PHE A 194 0.25 -6.59 -7.30
N GLU A 195 0.98 -6.02 -6.36
CA GLU A 195 1.23 -6.64 -5.05
C GLU A 195 0.67 -5.72 -3.97
N PHE A 196 -0.03 -6.30 -3.02
CA PHE A 196 -0.52 -5.60 -1.83
C PHE A 196 0.22 -6.11 -0.61
N TYR A 197 0.53 -5.20 0.29
CA TYR A 197 0.98 -5.51 1.62
C TYR A 197 -0.06 -5.01 2.63
N PHE A 198 -0.50 -5.87 3.53
CA PHE A 198 -1.40 -5.54 4.63
C PHE A 198 -0.76 -6.02 5.93
N GLY A 199 -0.04 -5.15 6.61
CA GLY A 199 0.75 -5.60 7.75
C GLY A 199 1.32 -4.50 8.63
N PRO A 200 2.10 -4.92 9.66
CA PRO A 200 2.68 -3.99 10.63
C PRO A 200 3.82 -3.16 10.02
N ASN A 201 3.97 -1.93 10.52
CA ASN A 201 5.08 -1.04 10.19
C ASN A 201 6.35 -1.47 10.96
N ASP A 202 6.80 -2.71 10.72
CA ASP A 202 8.05 -3.23 11.26
C ASP A 202 9.19 -3.05 10.26
N PHE A 203 10.27 -2.38 10.68
CA PHE A 203 11.39 -2.03 9.81
C PHE A 203 12.03 -3.25 9.13
N ARG A 204 12.24 -4.33 9.88
CA ARG A 204 12.87 -5.55 9.36
C ARG A 204 11.95 -6.31 8.43
N LEU A 205 10.68 -6.41 8.81
CA LEU A 205 9.68 -7.06 7.97
C LEU A 205 9.55 -6.33 6.63
N LEU A 206 9.40 -5.01 6.64
CA LEU A 206 9.28 -4.21 5.42
C LEU A 206 10.54 -4.27 4.54
N GLN A 207 11.73 -4.37 5.14
CA GLN A 207 12.97 -4.62 4.40
C GLN A 207 13.00 -6.00 3.74
N ASN A 208 12.45 -7.03 4.42
CA ASN A 208 12.37 -8.39 3.87
C ASN A 208 11.32 -8.49 2.76
N ILE A 209 10.18 -7.81 2.89
CA ILE A 209 9.11 -7.75 1.86
C ILE A 209 9.68 -7.33 0.50
N GLU A 210 10.62 -6.39 0.49
CA GLU A 210 11.28 -5.98 -0.75
C GLU A 210 11.98 -7.13 -1.46
N SER A 211 12.62 -8.04 -0.71
CA SER A 211 13.26 -9.23 -1.27
C SER A 211 12.26 -10.31 -1.73
N GLU A 212 11.03 -10.27 -1.23
CA GLU A 212 9.95 -11.21 -1.56
C GLU A 212 9.09 -10.72 -2.73
N SER A 213 9.15 -9.42 -3.04
CA SER A 213 8.47 -8.86 -4.21
C SER A 213 9.00 -9.48 -5.49
N HIS A 214 8.09 -9.89 -6.37
CA HIS A 214 8.45 -10.50 -7.65
C HIS A 214 8.76 -9.45 -8.73
N PHE A 215 8.63 -8.17 -8.41
CA PHE A 215 8.83 -7.10 -9.39
C PHE A 215 10.29 -6.67 -9.54
N GLY A 216 11.17 -7.09 -8.61
CA GLY A 216 12.61 -6.81 -8.68
C GLY A 216 12.94 -5.32 -8.63
N LYS A 217 12.13 -4.54 -7.91
CA LYS A 217 12.28 -3.08 -7.74
C LYS A 217 12.88 -2.75 -6.38
N ASP A 218 13.60 -1.64 -6.32
CA ASP A 218 13.97 -0.98 -5.06
C ASP A 218 12.75 -0.24 -4.49
N LEU A 219 12.00 -0.91 -3.66
CA LEU A 219 10.74 -0.40 -3.13
C LEU A 219 10.94 0.51 -1.92
N GLU A 220 12.06 0.42 -1.22
CA GLU A 220 12.35 1.19 0.00
C GLU A 220 11.21 1.16 1.04
N MET A 221 10.47 0.03 1.14
CA MET A 221 9.29 -0.13 2.01
C MET A 221 9.56 0.20 3.48
N GLN A 222 10.80 0.01 3.95
CA GLN A 222 11.22 0.36 5.31
C GLN A 222 11.13 1.86 5.62
N ARG A 223 10.95 2.72 4.62
CA ARG A 223 10.70 4.16 4.81
C ARG A 223 9.29 4.47 5.33
N LEU A 224 8.38 3.50 5.29
CA LEU A 224 7.08 3.59 5.97
C LEU A 224 7.23 3.69 7.49
N VAL A 225 8.35 3.19 8.05
CA VAL A 225 8.66 3.35 9.47
C VAL A 225 9.28 4.71 9.72
N ASP A 226 8.59 5.55 10.48
CA ASP A 226 9.12 6.86 10.86
C ASP A 226 10.19 6.69 11.96
N LEU A 227 11.45 6.85 11.59
CA LEU A 227 12.61 6.80 12.51
C LEU A 227 12.99 8.17 13.08
N GLY A 228 12.16 9.18 12.88
CA GLY A 228 12.37 10.54 13.39
C GLY A 228 13.31 11.41 12.54
N TRP A 229 13.80 12.49 13.11
CA TRP A 229 14.67 13.48 12.44
C TRP A 229 15.88 12.83 11.74
N PRO A 230 16.42 13.43 10.68
CA PRO A 230 17.48 12.81 9.86
C PRO A 230 18.67 12.28 10.65
N LEU A 231 19.13 13.02 11.66
CA LEU A 231 20.23 12.59 12.52
C LEU A 231 19.85 11.36 13.35
N PHE A 232 18.67 11.39 13.98
CA PHE A 232 18.16 10.24 14.76
C PHE A 232 17.83 9.06 13.86
N ARG A 233 17.34 9.29 12.64
CA ARG A 233 17.09 8.25 11.63
C ARG A 233 18.37 7.50 11.27
N ILE A 234 19.49 8.20 11.07
CA ILE A 234 20.79 7.59 10.79
C ILE A 234 21.23 6.72 11.98
N ILE A 235 21.19 7.28 13.20
CA ILE A 235 21.56 6.55 14.41
C ILE A 235 20.64 5.34 14.62
N ASN A 236 19.35 5.50 14.50
CA ASN A 236 18.38 4.41 14.67
C ASN A 236 18.55 3.32 13.61
N ARG A 237 18.67 3.70 12.34
CA ARG A 237 18.79 2.76 11.21
C ARG A 237 20.09 1.95 11.26
N TRP A 238 21.23 2.58 11.55
CA TRP A 238 22.54 1.96 11.45
C TRP A 238 23.09 1.43 12.78
N PHE A 239 22.61 1.93 13.90
CA PHE A 239 23.13 1.59 15.20
C PHE A 239 22.08 0.99 16.14
N THR A 240 21.02 1.74 16.47
CA THR A 240 20.07 1.34 17.53
C THR A 240 19.36 0.04 17.19
N ILE A 241 18.87 -0.16 15.97
CA ILE A 241 18.16 -1.36 15.55
C ILE A 241 19.09 -2.59 15.62
N TYR A 242 20.32 -2.48 15.10
CA TYR A 242 21.26 -3.61 15.11
C TYR A 242 21.73 -3.96 16.53
N VAL A 243 22.02 -2.96 17.35
CA VAL A 243 22.42 -3.16 18.75
C VAL A 243 21.26 -3.75 19.55
N PHE A 244 20.03 -3.28 19.32
CA PHE A 244 18.83 -3.83 19.94
C PHE A 244 18.65 -5.30 19.58
N ASP A 245 18.68 -5.65 18.29
CA ASP A 245 18.53 -7.02 17.79
C ASP A 245 19.61 -7.95 18.37
N TRP A 246 20.86 -7.46 18.48
CA TRP A 246 21.95 -8.25 19.04
C TRP A 246 21.80 -8.47 20.56
N LEU A 247 21.46 -7.41 21.31
CA LEU A 247 21.26 -7.51 22.76
C LEU A 247 20.05 -8.34 23.14
N SER A 248 18.98 -8.27 22.36
CA SER A 248 17.73 -9.01 22.59
C SER A 248 17.90 -10.54 22.54
N LYS A 249 18.99 -11.03 21.93
CA LYS A 249 19.35 -12.46 21.93
C LYS A 249 19.82 -12.94 23.30
N PHE A 250 20.31 -12.06 24.16
CA PHE A 250 20.95 -12.40 25.42
C PHE A 250 20.18 -11.89 26.65
N PHE A 251 19.42 -10.79 26.48
CA PHE A 251 18.77 -10.10 27.60
C PHE A 251 17.29 -9.87 27.38
N PRO A 252 16.46 -9.86 28.45
CA PRO A 252 15.07 -9.44 28.37
C PRO A 252 14.94 -7.98 27.90
N MET A 253 13.86 -7.64 27.22
CA MET A 253 13.62 -6.36 26.59
C MET A 253 13.87 -5.14 27.49
N GLY A 254 13.45 -5.21 28.77
CA GLY A 254 13.67 -4.10 29.71
C GLY A 254 15.15 -3.83 30.00
N VAL A 255 15.99 -4.86 30.09
CA VAL A 255 17.44 -4.73 30.26
C VAL A 255 18.08 -4.15 29.01
N VAL A 256 17.64 -4.61 27.82
CA VAL A 256 18.11 -4.10 26.53
C VAL A 256 17.89 -2.59 26.41
N LEU A 257 16.69 -2.11 26.76
CA LEU A 257 16.37 -0.68 26.72
C LEU A 257 17.28 0.14 27.65
N ILE A 258 17.54 -0.36 28.87
CA ILE A 258 18.46 0.30 29.82
C ILE A 258 19.88 0.35 29.25
N LEU A 259 20.38 -0.75 28.71
CA LEU A 259 21.74 -0.83 28.15
C LEU A 259 21.90 0.11 26.93
N ILE A 260 20.93 0.15 26.04
CA ILE A 260 20.96 1.06 24.89
C ILE A 260 20.91 2.52 25.34
N THR A 261 20.06 2.83 26.33
CA THR A 261 19.97 4.19 26.88
C THR A 261 21.30 4.64 27.49
N LEU A 262 21.97 3.77 28.25
CA LEU A 262 23.29 4.05 28.82
C LEU A 262 24.35 4.23 27.75
N LEU A 263 24.32 3.36 26.71
CA LEU A 263 25.26 3.42 25.60
C LEU A 263 25.10 4.71 24.79
N LEU A 264 23.87 5.09 24.44
CA LEU A 264 23.58 6.34 23.75
C LEU A 264 23.98 7.55 24.59
N LYS A 265 23.71 7.52 25.91
CA LYS A 265 24.09 8.58 26.83
C LYS A 265 25.62 8.73 26.93
N PHE A 266 26.34 7.62 26.92
CA PHE A 266 27.81 7.62 26.89
C PHE A 266 28.38 8.19 25.59
N ILE A 267 27.78 7.87 24.44
CA ILE A 267 28.20 8.38 23.12
C ILE A 267 27.88 9.87 22.96
N THR A 268 26.73 10.31 23.50
CA THR A 268 26.26 11.69 23.34
C THR A 268 26.71 12.63 24.47
N TYR A 269 27.33 12.10 25.52
CA TYR A 269 27.88 12.93 26.61
C TYR A 269 29.18 13.57 26.15
N PRO A 270 29.29 14.91 26.18
CA PRO A 270 30.52 15.63 25.81
C PRO A 270 31.68 15.39 26.78
#